data_d99377eee2e95bc6f2fb91abb765445f
#
_entry.id   d99377eee2e95bc6f2fb91abb765445f
#
_cell.length_a   1.000
_cell.length_b   1.000
_cell.length_c   1.000
_cell.angle_alpha   90.00
_cell.angle_beta   90.00
_cell.angle_gamma   90.00
#
_symmetry.space_group_name_H-M   'P 1'
#
loop_
_entity.id
_entity.type
_entity.pdbx_description
1 polymer ?
#
loop_
_entity_poly.entity_id
_entity_poly.type
_entity_poly.pdbx_seq_one_letter_code
_entity_poly.pdbx_strand_id
1 'polypeptide(L)'
;MIEKKRKSIVPVYGVAAACVLYCAFFPLYKTWHFIVLACTAVIAYMLLSLLFHGKTERIEVPAEPIRSGDDNIDALLDEGGKAVSEMRRLRDSIPGEDVRKKLDEIIIVTDKIFKDLLDDPGDYKQVKRFADFYLPTTMKLLNTYDRFVQSGSGGENVTGTMERIDTALDTILSSYNKFFDSLFEDQALDIETDIQVLESILRREGLLNSEFGIRSSE
;
A
#
# COMPACT_ATOMS: atom_id res chain seq x y z
N MET A 1 11.16 11.07 3.18
CA MET A 1 9.74 11.35 2.86
C MET A 1 9.64 12.78 2.40
N ILE A 2 9.40 13.02 1.12
CA ILE A 2 9.20 14.37 0.58
C ILE A 2 7.70 14.50 0.29
N GLU A 3 7.01 15.26 1.11
CA GLU A 3 5.57 15.51 1.00
C GLU A 3 5.33 16.62 -0.04
N LYS A 4 4.99 16.27 -1.28
CA LYS A 4 4.64 17.23 -2.31
C LYS A 4 3.12 17.45 -2.32
N LYS A 5 2.67 18.48 -1.61
CA LYS A 5 1.27 18.91 -1.55
C LYS A 5 0.84 19.49 -2.91
N ARG A 6 0.06 18.75 -3.71
CA ARG A 6 -0.61 19.32 -4.89
C ARG A 6 -1.77 20.18 -4.41
N LYS A 7 -1.64 21.50 -4.58
CA LYS A 7 -2.74 22.44 -4.35
C LYS A 7 -3.80 22.22 -5.45
N SER A 8 -5.06 22.05 -5.06
CA SER A 8 -6.18 22.01 -5.99
C SER A 8 -6.21 23.31 -6.83
N ILE A 9 -6.37 23.17 -8.14
CA ILE A 9 -6.45 24.32 -9.07
C ILE A 9 -7.88 24.93 -9.07
N VAL A 10 -8.86 24.20 -8.53
CA VAL A 10 -10.27 24.61 -8.49
C VAL A 10 -10.50 25.99 -7.83
N PRO A 11 -9.86 26.34 -6.68
CA PRO A 11 -10.06 27.66 -6.08
C PRO A 11 -9.63 28.82 -7.00
N VAL A 12 -8.61 28.63 -7.83
CA VAL A 12 -8.10 29.66 -8.74
C VAL A 12 -9.12 29.97 -9.84
N TYR A 13 -9.72 28.96 -10.44
CA TYR A 13 -10.78 29.13 -11.44
C TYR A 13 -12.05 29.74 -10.84
N GLY A 14 -12.39 29.38 -9.60
CA GLY A 14 -13.53 29.96 -8.89
C GLY A 14 -13.38 31.47 -8.63
N VAL A 15 -12.17 31.91 -8.24
CA VAL A 15 -11.86 33.35 -8.07
C VAL A 15 -11.88 34.08 -9.40
N ALA A 16 -11.34 33.50 -10.46
CA ALA A 16 -11.38 34.11 -11.80
C ALA A 16 -12.83 34.32 -12.27
N ALA A 17 -13.70 33.33 -12.10
CA ALA A 17 -15.12 33.44 -12.45
C ALA A 17 -15.84 34.51 -11.62
N ALA A 18 -15.56 34.64 -10.32
CA ALA A 18 -16.12 35.65 -9.44
C ALA A 18 -15.68 37.08 -9.88
N CYS A 19 -14.41 37.26 -10.25
CA CYS A 19 -13.90 38.54 -10.78
C CYS A 19 -14.58 38.92 -12.09
N VAL A 20 -14.77 37.99 -13.02
CA VAL A 20 -15.46 38.25 -14.30
C VAL A 20 -16.92 38.67 -14.07
N LEU A 21 -17.64 37.94 -13.20
CA LEU A 21 -19.02 38.29 -12.83
C LEU A 21 -19.11 39.68 -12.20
N TYR A 22 -18.19 40.02 -11.27
CA TYR A 22 -18.17 41.34 -10.66
C TYR A 22 -17.94 42.44 -11.71
N CYS A 23 -17.01 42.26 -12.65
CA CYS A 23 -16.73 43.23 -13.73
C CYS A 23 -17.90 43.39 -14.69
N ALA A 24 -18.74 42.38 -14.89
CA ALA A 24 -19.92 42.45 -15.77
C ALA A 24 -21.08 43.24 -15.17
N PHE A 25 -21.23 43.23 -13.83
CA PHE A 25 -22.37 43.87 -13.15
C PHE A 25 -22.07 45.24 -12.53
N PHE A 26 -20.78 45.55 -12.26
CA PHE A 26 -20.39 46.79 -11.58
C PHE A 26 -19.44 47.67 -12.43
N PRO A 27 -19.72 48.96 -12.61
CA PRO A 27 -18.85 49.86 -13.37
C PRO A 27 -17.56 50.18 -12.60
N LEU A 28 -16.41 49.89 -13.18
CA LEU A 28 -15.08 49.96 -12.58
C LEU A 28 -14.42 51.37 -12.57
N TYR A 29 -15.15 52.46 -12.77
CA TYR A 29 -14.53 53.77 -12.86
C TYR A 29 -14.32 54.52 -11.52
N LYS A 30 -14.68 53.95 -10.36
CA LYS A 30 -14.38 54.49 -9.02
C LYS A 30 -13.34 53.60 -8.32
N THR A 31 -12.28 54.24 -7.79
CA THR A 31 -11.19 53.57 -7.03
C THR A 31 -11.69 52.67 -5.88
N TRP A 32 -12.84 53.00 -5.27
CA TRP A 32 -13.45 52.20 -4.22
C TRP A 32 -13.86 50.76 -4.69
N HIS A 33 -14.28 50.64 -5.95
CA HIS A 33 -14.68 49.34 -6.50
C HIS A 33 -13.51 48.36 -6.65
N PHE A 34 -12.27 48.83 -6.83
CA PHE A 34 -11.07 48.00 -6.84
C PHE A 34 -10.77 47.41 -5.46
N ILE A 35 -11.01 48.16 -4.38
CA ILE A 35 -10.82 47.66 -3.01
C ILE A 35 -11.86 46.57 -2.70
N VAL A 36 -13.13 46.82 -3.08
CA VAL A 36 -14.20 45.83 -2.89
C VAL A 36 -13.95 44.57 -3.69
N LEU A 37 -13.47 44.68 -4.95
CA LEU A 37 -13.11 43.55 -5.79
C LEU A 37 -11.97 42.73 -5.17
N ALA A 38 -10.93 43.37 -4.64
CA ALA A 38 -9.83 42.67 -3.95
C ALA A 38 -10.31 41.94 -2.70
N CYS A 39 -11.15 42.57 -1.88
CA CYS A 39 -11.73 41.91 -0.68
C CYS A 39 -12.62 40.74 -1.05
N THR A 40 -13.48 40.84 -2.05
CA THR A 40 -14.33 39.73 -2.50
C THR A 40 -13.52 38.58 -3.09
N ALA A 41 -12.45 38.83 -3.82
CA ALA A 41 -11.55 37.83 -4.34
C ALA A 41 -10.84 37.06 -3.22
N VAL A 42 -10.37 37.73 -2.17
CA VAL A 42 -9.73 37.10 -0.99
C VAL A 42 -10.73 36.24 -0.21
N ILE A 43 -11.93 36.75 0.02
CA ILE A 43 -12.99 36.03 0.74
C ILE A 43 -13.43 34.78 -0.06
N ALA A 44 -13.62 34.93 -1.38
CA ALA A 44 -13.97 33.82 -2.26
C ALA A 44 -12.86 32.75 -2.27
N TYR A 45 -11.58 33.15 -2.29
CA TYR A 45 -10.44 32.22 -2.20
C TYR A 45 -10.42 31.49 -0.86
N MET A 46 -10.62 32.18 0.26
CA MET A 46 -10.69 31.57 1.58
C MET A 46 -11.83 30.55 1.69
N LEU A 47 -13.03 30.91 1.27
CA LEU A 47 -14.20 30.01 1.30
C LEU A 47 -14.02 28.79 0.41
N LEU A 48 -13.54 28.99 -0.81
CA LEU A 48 -13.27 27.89 -1.74
C LEU A 48 -12.12 27.00 -1.25
N SER A 49 -11.09 27.53 -0.61
CA SER A 49 -10.01 26.73 -0.04
C SER A 49 -10.43 25.93 1.20
N LEU A 50 -11.42 26.40 1.96
CA LEU A 50 -12.04 25.66 3.08
C LEU A 50 -12.98 24.55 2.59
N LEU A 51 -13.77 24.81 1.55
CA LEU A 51 -14.71 23.84 0.96
C LEU A 51 -14.01 22.76 0.13
N PHE A 52 -12.97 23.15 -0.61
CA PHE A 52 -12.15 22.25 -1.40
C PHE A 52 -10.80 22.02 -0.72
N HIS A 53 -10.84 21.49 0.51
CA HIS A 53 -9.65 20.87 1.09
C HIS A 53 -9.25 19.72 0.16
N GLY A 54 -8.25 19.99 -0.68
CA GLY A 54 -7.72 18.99 -1.61
C GLY A 54 -7.41 17.72 -0.82
N LYS A 55 -8.00 16.60 -1.23
CA LYS A 55 -7.56 15.30 -0.76
C LYS A 55 -6.05 15.28 -0.90
N THR A 56 -5.35 15.07 0.19
CA THR A 56 -3.91 14.85 0.19
C THR A 56 -3.71 13.49 -0.48
N GLU A 57 -3.62 13.49 -1.81
CA GLU A 57 -3.15 12.33 -2.54
C GLU A 57 -1.68 12.19 -2.13
N ARG A 58 -1.39 11.21 -1.28
CA ARG A 58 -0.03 10.77 -1.06
C ARG A 58 0.46 10.20 -2.38
N ILE A 59 1.08 11.04 -3.19
CA ILE A 59 1.92 10.55 -4.27
C ILE A 59 3.14 9.98 -3.54
N GLU A 60 3.10 8.66 -3.31
CA GLU A 60 4.33 7.93 -3.03
C GLU A 60 5.21 8.16 -4.25
N VAL A 61 6.14 9.11 -4.15
CA VAL A 61 7.25 9.18 -5.10
C VAL A 61 7.87 7.80 -5.03
N PRO A 62 7.96 7.04 -6.13
CA PRO A 62 8.67 5.78 -6.10
C PRO A 62 10.03 6.07 -5.46
N ALA A 63 10.30 5.50 -4.29
CA ALA A 63 11.64 5.50 -3.75
C ALA A 63 12.53 5.02 -4.89
N GLU A 64 13.66 5.68 -5.12
CA GLU A 64 14.64 5.16 -6.10
C GLU A 64 14.75 3.67 -5.85
N PRO A 65 14.59 2.82 -6.90
CA PRO A 65 14.57 1.38 -6.70
C PRO A 65 15.84 1.00 -5.94
N ILE A 66 15.66 0.46 -4.74
CA ILE A 66 16.76 -0.07 -3.95
C ILE A 66 17.31 -1.20 -4.80
N ARG A 67 18.57 -1.06 -5.25
CA ARG A 67 19.21 -2.04 -6.11
C ARG A 67 20.11 -2.93 -5.27
N SER A 68 19.98 -4.24 -5.46
CA SER A 68 20.81 -5.25 -4.81
C SER A 68 22.21 -5.35 -5.42
N GLY A 69 22.36 -4.92 -6.68
CA GLY A 69 23.55 -5.12 -7.49
C GLY A 69 23.57 -6.43 -8.27
N ASP A 70 22.52 -7.27 -8.13
CA ASP A 70 22.27 -8.44 -8.96
C ASP A 70 21.09 -8.14 -9.89
N ASP A 71 21.32 -8.22 -11.22
CA ASP A 71 20.33 -7.89 -12.24
C ASP A 71 19.04 -8.76 -12.13
N ASN A 72 19.17 -10.01 -11.67
CA ASN A 72 18.02 -10.91 -11.53
C ASN A 72 17.17 -10.53 -10.32
N ILE A 73 17.81 -10.19 -9.21
CA ILE A 73 17.11 -9.72 -8.00
C ILE A 73 16.44 -8.39 -8.30
N ASP A 74 17.17 -7.46 -8.93
CA ASP A 74 16.64 -6.14 -9.29
C ASP A 74 15.43 -6.25 -10.22
N ALA A 75 15.47 -7.16 -11.21
CA ALA A 75 14.33 -7.43 -12.08
C ALA A 75 13.11 -7.98 -11.31
N LEU A 76 13.34 -8.88 -10.35
CA LEU A 76 12.29 -9.46 -9.52
C LEU A 76 11.68 -8.43 -8.56
N LEU A 77 12.50 -7.54 -8.00
CA LEU A 77 12.05 -6.41 -7.17
C LEU A 77 11.20 -5.42 -7.98
N ASP A 78 11.59 -5.13 -9.21
CA ASP A 78 10.82 -4.27 -10.12
C ASP A 78 9.46 -4.90 -10.48
N GLU A 79 9.41 -6.21 -10.68
CA GLU A 79 8.18 -6.97 -10.92
C GLU A 79 7.26 -6.91 -9.69
N GLY A 80 7.79 -7.17 -8.51
CA GLY A 80 7.06 -7.07 -7.25
C GLY A 80 6.51 -5.66 -7.01
N GLY A 81 7.33 -4.64 -7.24
CA GLY A 81 6.94 -3.24 -7.11
C GLY A 81 5.79 -2.84 -8.05
N LYS A 82 5.80 -3.33 -9.30
CA LYS A 82 4.70 -3.13 -10.26
C LYS A 82 3.42 -3.82 -9.79
N ALA A 83 3.53 -5.06 -9.30
CA ALA A 83 2.37 -5.80 -8.79
C ALA A 83 1.75 -5.11 -7.56
N VAL A 84 2.57 -4.69 -6.60
CA VAL A 84 2.11 -3.92 -5.42
C VAL A 84 1.41 -2.62 -5.83
N SER A 85 1.97 -1.89 -6.80
CA SER A 85 1.38 -0.66 -7.32
C SER A 85 0.01 -0.90 -7.98
N GLU A 86 -0.11 -1.98 -8.75
CA GLU A 86 -1.37 -2.36 -9.39
C GLU A 86 -2.40 -2.86 -8.36
N MET A 87 -2.00 -3.61 -7.33
CA MET A 87 -2.88 -3.98 -6.22
C MET A 87 -3.42 -2.75 -5.50
N ARG A 88 -2.59 -1.74 -5.26
CA ARG A 88 -3.04 -0.46 -4.66
C ARG A 88 -4.06 0.24 -5.55
N ARG A 89 -3.84 0.28 -6.86
CA ARG A 89 -4.81 0.84 -7.81
C ARG A 89 -6.15 0.13 -7.75
N LEU A 90 -6.14 -1.21 -7.75
CA LEU A 90 -7.35 -2.04 -7.66
C LEU A 90 -8.06 -1.83 -6.32
N ARG A 91 -7.32 -1.76 -5.22
CA ARG A 91 -7.86 -1.48 -3.89
C ARG A 91 -8.63 -0.16 -3.86
N ASP A 92 -8.11 0.89 -4.50
CA ASP A 92 -8.75 2.20 -4.55
C ASP A 92 -10.03 2.21 -5.39
N SER A 93 -10.17 1.32 -6.38
CA SER A 93 -11.36 1.17 -7.22
C SER A 93 -12.47 0.34 -6.58
N ILE A 94 -12.15 -0.52 -5.61
CA ILE A 94 -13.10 -1.44 -4.98
C ILE A 94 -13.89 -0.73 -3.87
N PRO A 95 -15.23 -0.72 -3.89
CA PRO A 95 -16.05 0.01 -2.93
C PRO A 95 -16.23 -0.72 -1.58
N GLY A 96 -15.99 -2.04 -1.52
CA GLY A 96 -16.20 -2.88 -0.32
C GLY A 96 -15.11 -2.65 0.73
N GLU A 97 -15.50 -2.21 1.93
CA GLU A 97 -14.57 -1.96 3.04
C GLU A 97 -13.81 -3.23 3.47
N ASP A 98 -14.51 -4.38 3.54
CA ASP A 98 -13.91 -5.64 3.99
C ASP A 98 -12.88 -6.16 2.97
N VAL A 99 -13.23 -6.14 1.67
CA VAL A 99 -12.31 -6.51 0.60
C VAL A 99 -11.09 -5.59 0.56
N ARG A 100 -11.31 -4.28 0.78
CA ARG A 100 -10.19 -3.32 0.86
C ARG A 100 -9.23 -3.64 2.00
N LYS A 101 -9.72 -3.99 3.19
CA LYS A 101 -8.86 -4.38 4.32
C LYS A 101 -8.02 -5.61 4.00
N LYS A 102 -8.64 -6.65 3.43
CA LYS A 102 -7.93 -7.86 2.99
C LYS A 102 -6.84 -7.51 1.96
N LEU A 103 -7.16 -6.62 1.01
CA LEU A 103 -6.18 -6.14 0.03
C LEU A 103 -5.03 -5.37 0.66
N ASP A 104 -5.31 -4.50 1.63
CA ASP A 104 -4.26 -3.76 2.35
C ASP A 104 -3.29 -4.73 3.04
N GLU A 105 -3.80 -5.79 3.67
CA GLU A 105 -2.97 -6.81 4.31
C GLU A 105 -2.17 -7.65 3.29
N ILE A 106 -2.79 -8.04 2.17
CA ILE A 106 -2.10 -8.74 1.07
C ILE A 106 -0.98 -7.87 0.48
N ILE A 107 -1.23 -6.58 0.28
CA ILE A 107 -0.23 -5.61 -0.20
C ILE A 107 0.94 -5.52 0.77
N ILE A 108 0.67 -5.41 2.06
CA ILE A 108 1.70 -5.31 3.10
C ILE A 108 2.57 -6.57 3.13
N VAL A 109 1.99 -7.75 3.10
CA VAL A 109 2.77 -8.99 3.14
C VAL A 109 3.53 -9.22 1.84
N THR A 110 2.94 -8.88 0.69
CA THR A 110 3.63 -8.94 -0.61
C THR A 110 4.86 -8.02 -0.62
N ASP A 111 4.73 -6.78 -0.15
CA ASP A 111 5.83 -5.82 -0.05
C ASP A 111 6.95 -6.33 0.89
N LYS A 112 6.59 -6.99 1.99
CA LYS A 112 7.56 -7.62 2.91
C LYS A 112 8.33 -8.76 2.23
N ILE A 113 7.64 -9.65 1.51
CA ILE A 113 8.27 -10.78 0.80
C ILE A 113 9.35 -10.29 -0.19
N PHE A 114 9.05 -9.24 -0.96
CA PHE A 114 10.03 -8.70 -1.90
C PHE A 114 11.15 -7.89 -1.21
N LYS A 115 10.87 -7.24 -0.08
CA LYS A 115 11.91 -6.52 0.68
C LYS A 115 12.88 -7.44 1.38
N ASP A 116 12.39 -8.56 1.87
CA ASP A 116 13.20 -9.60 2.51
C ASP A 116 14.31 -10.11 1.58
N LEU A 117 14.04 -10.20 0.28
CA LEU A 117 15.03 -10.56 -0.74
C LEU A 117 16.25 -9.62 -0.82
N LEU A 118 16.13 -8.37 -0.32
CA LEU A 118 17.26 -7.45 -0.21
C LEU A 118 18.15 -7.79 0.98
N ASP A 119 17.54 -8.26 2.06
CA ASP A 119 18.22 -8.61 3.30
C ASP A 119 18.79 -10.04 3.21
N ASP A 120 18.07 -10.96 2.55
CA ASP A 120 18.50 -12.33 2.25
C ASP A 120 18.36 -12.68 0.75
N PRO A 121 19.41 -12.43 -0.06
CA PRO A 121 19.44 -12.84 -1.46
C PRO A 121 19.35 -14.36 -1.70
N GLY A 122 19.59 -15.17 -0.67
CA GLY A 122 19.48 -16.64 -0.72
C GLY A 122 18.07 -17.10 -1.06
N ASP A 123 17.07 -16.32 -0.67
CA ASP A 123 15.64 -16.60 -0.89
C ASP A 123 15.16 -16.33 -2.32
N TYR A 124 16.05 -15.90 -3.22
CA TYR A 124 15.70 -15.60 -4.62
C TYR A 124 14.84 -16.67 -5.29
N LYS A 125 15.18 -17.96 -5.13
CA LYS A 125 14.42 -19.05 -5.77
C LYS A 125 13.00 -19.19 -5.22
N GLN A 126 12.84 -18.97 -3.93
CA GLN A 126 11.55 -19.03 -3.26
C GLN A 126 10.66 -17.87 -3.66
N VAL A 127 11.22 -16.62 -3.56
CA VAL A 127 10.52 -15.40 -3.94
C VAL A 127 10.21 -15.37 -5.44
N LYS A 128 11.10 -15.87 -6.30
CA LYS A 128 10.82 -16.00 -7.73
C LYS A 128 9.64 -16.93 -7.99
N ARG A 129 9.57 -18.08 -7.32
CA ARG A 129 8.43 -19.00 -7.42
C ARG A 129 7.12 -18.33 -6.96
N PHE A 130 7.18 -17.51 -5.90
CA PHE A 130 6.05 -16.73 -5.44
C PHE A 130 5.58 -15.75 -6.53
N ALA A 131 6.49 -14.99 -7.14
CA ALA A 131 6.20 -14.06 -8.20
C ALA A 131 5.66 -14.74 -9.47
N ASP A 132 6.20 -15.89 -9.85
CA ASP A 132 5.81 -16.60 -11.07
C ASP A 132 4.43 -17.29 -10.96
N PHE A 133 4.01 -17.74 -9.77
CA PHE A 133 2.80 -18.57 -9.63
C PHE A 133 1.71 -17.97 -8.75
N TYR A 134 2.05 -17.43 -7.58
CA TYR A 134 1.04 -16.95 -6.63
C TYR A 134 0.55 -15.55 -7.01
N LEU A 135 1.47 -14.67 -7.32
CA LEU A 135 1.18 -13.27 -7.63
C LEU A 135 0.28 -13.11 -8.86
N PRO A 136 0.54 -13.76 -10.02
CA PRO A 136 -0.33 -13.63 -11.20
C PRO A 136 -1.74 -14.15 -10.97
N THR A 137 -1.88 -15.23 -10.18
CA THR A 137 -3.19 -15.79 -9.83
C THR A 137 -3.99 -14.80 -8.98
N THR A 138 -3.37 -14.20 -7.98
CA THR A 138 -3.98 -13.16 -7.15
C THR A 138 -4.39 -11.95 -7.99
N MET A 139 -3.51 -11.47 -8.85
CA MET A 139 -3.80 -10.35 -9.76
C MET A 139 -4.99 -10.63 -10.68
N LYS A 140 -5.10 -11.87 -11.20
CA LYS A 140 -6.23 -12.29 -12.02
C LYS A 140 -7.56 -12.25 -11.26
N LEU A 141 -7.57 -12.70 -10.00
CA LEU A 141 -8.77 -12.64 -9.16
C LEU A 141 -9.19 -11.20 -8.88
N LEU A 142 -8.24 -10.35 -8.50
CA LEU A 142 -8.49 -8.95 -8.21
C LEU A 142 -9.00 -8.17 -9.43
N ASN A 143 -8.39 -8.36 -10.59
CA ASN A 143 -8.85 -7.75 -11.85
C ASN A 143 -10.24 -8.25 -12.24
N THR A 144 -10.57 -9.51 -11.97
CA THR A 144 -11.90 -10.04 -12.22
C THR A 144 -12.93 -9.42 -11.30
N TYR A 145 -12.61 -9.27 -10.02
CA TYR A 145 -13.47 -8.61 -9.03
C TYR A 145 -13.73 -7.15 -9.41
N ASP A 146 -12.68 -6.38 -9.71
CA ASP A 146 -12.78 -4.99 -10.15
C ASP A 146 -13.66 -4.83 -11.40
N ARG A 147 -13.48 -5.69 -12.41
CA ARG A 147 -14.33 -5.70 -13.61
C ARG A 147 -15.80 -5.95 -13.29
N PHE A 148 -16.12 -6.84 -12.35
CA PHE A 148 -17.49 -7.10 -11.94
C PHE A 148 -18.10 -5.91 -11.20
N VAL A 149 -17.33 -5.27 -10.31
CA VAL A 149 -17.74 -4.01 -9.67
C VAL A 149 -18.05 -2.94 -10.70
N GLN A 150 -17.16 -2.74 -11.67
CA GLN A 150 -17.34 -1.71 -12.70
C GLN A 150 -18.51 -2.02 -13.67
N SER A 151 -18.81 -3.29 -13.88
CA SER A 151 -19.95 -3.69 -14.76
C SER A 151 -21.31 -3.32 -14.17
N GLY A 152 -21.39 -3.12 -12.83
CA GLY A 152 -22.66 -2.87 -12.12
C GLY A 152 -23.68 -4.01 -12.24
N SER A 153 -23.26 -5.18 -12.73
CA SER A 153 -24.16 -6.33 -12.91
C SER A 153 -24.48 -7.00 -11.59
N GLY A 154 -25.76 -7.06 -11.22
CA GLY A 154 -26.28 -7.77 -10.03
C GLY A 154 -26.74 -9.20 -10.32
N GLY A 155 -26.34 -9.81 -11.45
CA GLY A 155 -26.73 -11.18 -11.80
C GLY A 155 -26.16 -12.21 -10.81
N GLU A 156 -26.90 -13.29 -10.57
CA GLU A 156 -26.54 -14.35 -9.62
C GLU A 156 -25.13 -14.92 -9.85
N ASN A 157 -24.74 -15.13 -11.11
CA ASN A 157 -23.41 -15.61 -11.46
C ASN A 157 -22.30 -14.64 -11.09
N VAL A 158 -22.55 -13.33 -11.23
CA VAL A 158 -21.57 -12.28 -10.87
C VAL A 158 -21.43 -12.19 -9.36
N THR A 159 -22.56 -12.08 -8.65
CA THR A 159 -22.59 -11.98 -7.19
C THR A 159 -21.94 -13.20 -6.53
N GLY A 160 -22.35 -14.42 -6.93
CA GLY A 160 -21.76 -15.65 -6.40
C GLY A 160 -20.28 -15.82 -6.73
N THR A 161 -19.80 -15.29 -7.87
CA THR A 161 -18.37 -15.30 -8.18
C THR A 161 -17.61 -14.29 -7.32
N MET A 162 -18.16 -13.10 -7.07
CA MET A 162 -17.56 -12.08 -6.21
C MET A 162 -17.41 -12.60 -4.76
N GLU A 163 -18.40 -13.28 -4.21
CA GLU A 163 -18.34 -13.91 -2.89
C GLU A 163 -17.24 -14.98 -2.81
N ARG A 164 -17.11 -15.78 -3.87
CA ARG A 164 -16.04 -16.79 -3.96
C ARG A 164 -14.65 -16.17 -4.06
N ILE A 165 -14.49 -15.04 -4.76
CA ILE A 165 -13.23 -14.30 -4.81
C ILE A 165 -12.93 -13.72 -3.42
N ASP A 166 -13.91 -13.14 -2.74
CA ASP A 166 -13.74 -12.61 -1.39
C ASP A 166 -13.24 -13.68 -0.41
N THR A 167 -13.86 -14.87 -0.43
CA THR A 167 -13.39 -16.02 0.37
C THR A 167 -11.99 -16.47 -0.05
N ALA A 168 -11.67 -16.45 -1.34
CA ALA A 168 -10.34 -16.80 -1.83
C ALA A 168 -9.26 -15.81 -1.36
N LEU A 169 -9.60 -14.53 -1.18
CA LEU A 169 -8.66 -13.54 -0.64
C LEU A 169 -8.24 -13.85 0.80
N ASP A 170 -9.13 -14.41 1.64
CA ASP A 170 -8.75 -14.86 2.99
C ASP A 170 -7.74 -16.01 2.94
N THR A 171 -7.95 -16.95 2.01
CA THR A 171 -7.02 -18.06 1.78
C THR A 171 -5.67 -17.58 1.26
N ILE A 172 -5.69 -16.61 0.33
CA ILE A 172 -4.48 -16.00 -0.22
C ILE A 172 -3.69 -15.29 0.88
N LEU A 173 -4.36 -14.47 1.68
CA LEU A 173 -3.72 -13.74 2.79
C LEU A 173 -3.07 -14.71 3.79
N SER A 174 -3.79 -15.76 4.20
CA SER A 174 -3.23 -16.79 5.07
C SER A 174 -2.02 -17.50 4.44
N SER A 175 -2.10 -17.83 3.16
CA SER A 175 -1.02 -18.48 2.41
C SER A 175 0.21 -17.58 2.25
N TYR A 176 0.01 -16.29 2.02
CA TYR A 176 1.10 -15.31 1.88
C TYR A 176 1.82 -15.09 3.21
N ASN A 177 1.08 -15.02 4.33
CA ASN A 177 1.69 -14.93 5.66
C ASN A 177 2.51 -16.18 5.98
N LYS A 178 2.00 -17.38 5.68
CA LYS A 178 2.76 -18.62 5.85
C LYS A 178 3.99 -18.69 4.96
N PHE A 179 3.88 -18.20 3.72
CA PHE A 179 5.01 -18.13 2.81
C PHE A 179 6.09 -17.17 3.35
N PHE A 180 5.69 -15.98 3.81
CA PHE A 180 6.61 -15.02 4.41
C PHE A 180 7.29 -15.60 5.67
N ASP A 181 6.54 -16.28 6.53
CA ASP A 181 7.08 -16.94 7.71
C ASP A 181 8.10 -18.03 7.34
N SER A 182 7.85 -18.78 6.24
CA SER A 182 8.77 -19.82 5.77
C SER A 182 10.12 -19.31 5.24
N LEU A 183 10.24 -18.02 4.91
CA LEU A 183 11.53 -17.42 4.52
C LEU A 183 12.51 -17.35 5.70
N PHE A 184 12.02 -17.36 6.93
CA PHE A 184 12.84 -17.30 8.16
C PHE A 184 13.14 -18.68 8.77
N GLU A 185 12.71 -19.79 8.13
CA GLU A 185 12.84 -21.13 8.70
C GLU A 185 14.31 -21.52 8.91
N ASP A 186 15.18 -21.24 7.94
CA ASP A 186 16.61 -21.55 8.04
C ASP A 186 17.28 -20.68 9.10
N GLN A 187 16.95 -19.40 9.19
CA GLN A 187 17.49 -18.49 10.20
C GLN A 187 17.04 -18.87 11.62
N ALA A 188 15.79 -19.30 11.77
CA ALA A 188 15.26 -19.77 13.06
C ALA A 188 15.99 -21.02 13.55
N LEU A 189 16.30 -21.95 12.63
CA LEU A 189 17.03 -23.17 12.95
C LEU A 189 18.49 -22.89 13.36
N ASP A 190 19.16 -21.96 12.70
CA ASP A 190 20.51 -21.54 13.03
C ASP A 190 20.57 -20.89 14.43
N ILE A 191 19.67 -19.98 14.72
CA ILE A 191 19.56 -19.31 16.04
C ILE A 191 19.22 -20.30 17.14
N GLU A 192 18.35 -21.28 16.90
CA GLU A 192 18.04 -22.32 17.89
C GLU A 192 19.29 -23.14 18.22
N THR A 193 20.10 -23.46 17.21
CA THR A 193 21.38 -24.16 17.39
C THR A 193 22.35 -23.32 18.23
N ASP A 194 22.48 -22.02 17.94
CA ASP A 194 23.33 -21.11 18.70
C ASP A 194 22.88 -20.97 20.15
N ILE A 195 21.57 -20.89 20.40
CA ILE A 195 20.99 -20.88 21.76
C ILE A 195 21.39 -22.16 22.52
N GLN A 196 21.26 -23.34 21.90
CA GLN A 196 21.63 -24.62 22.53
C GLN A 196 23.13 -24.66 22.87
N VAL A 197 23.99 -24.16 21.98
CA VAL A 197 25.44 -24.05 22.24
C VAL A 197 25.70 -23.11 23.40
N LEU A 198 25.09 -21.91 23.41
CA LEU A 198 25.23 -20.95 24.51
C LEU A 198 24.78 -21.54 25.85
N GLU A 199 23.61 -22.19 25.90
CA GLU A 199 23.12 -22.87 27.10
C GLU A 199 24.10 -23.93 27.61
N SER A 200 24.70 -24.71 26.69
CA SER A 200 25.68 -25.75 27.06
C SER A 200 26.94 -25.14 27.68
N ILE A 201 27.40 -24.00 27.17
CA ILE A 201 28.54 -23.24 27.70
C ILE A 201 28.19 -22.71 29.09
N LEU A 202 27.06 -22.02 29.24
CA LEU A 202 26.61 -21.45 30.51
C LEU A 202 26.40 -22.47 31.60
N ARG A 203 25.88 -23.66 31.25
CA ARG A 203 25.78 -24.80 32.18
C ARG A 203 27.16 -25.32 32.63
N ARG A 204 28.10 -25.40 31.69
CA ARG A 204 29.47 -25.88 32.01
C ARG A 204 30.23 -24.90 32.89
N GLU A 205 29.96 -23.60 32.77
CA GLU A 205 30.55 -22.53 33.59
C GLU A 205 29.80 -22.32 34.91
N GLY A 206 28.70 -23.07 35.16
CA GLY A 206 27.93 -22.95 36.41
C GLY A 206 27.13 -21.62 36.52
N LEU A 207 26.91 -20.94 35.40
CA LEU A 207 26.18 -19.68 35.33
C LEU A 207 24.66 -19.88 35.14
N LEU A 208 24.20 -21.04 34.74
CA LEU A 208 22.79 -21.43 34.66
C LEU A 208 22.44 -22.34 35.86
N ASN A 209 21.61 -21.83 36.78
CA ASN A 209 20.94 -22.65 37.77
C ASN A 209 19.91 -23.55 37.07
N SER A 210 19.72 -24.76 37.57
CA SER A 210 18.87 -25.83 37.02
C SER A 210 17.36 -25.52 36.96
N GLU A 211 16.93 -24.27 37.17
CA GLU A 211 15.53 -23.85 37.23
C GLU A 211 15.00 -23.19 35.95
N PHE A 212 15.86 -22.89 34.97
CA PHE A 212 15.40 -22.37 33.65
C PHE A 212 15.14 -23.54 32.69
N GLY A 213 14.25 -24.44 33.07
CA GLY A 213 13.69 -25.43 32.17
C GLY A 213 12.69 -24.76 31.21
N ILE A 214 13.04 -24.69 29.93
CA ILE A 214 12.08 -24.36 28.86
C ILE A 214 10.90 -25.29 28.99
N ARG A 215 9.74 -24.76 29.34
CA ARG A 215 8.47 -25.50 29.28
C ARG A 215 8.21 -25.80 27.79
N SER A 216 8.54 -27.02 27.38
CA SER A 216 8.03 -27.60 26.13
C SER A 216 6.51 -27.61 26.28
N SER A 217 5.82 -26.74 25.54
CA SER A 217 4.37 -26.79 25.39
C SER A 217 4.03 -28.01 24.57
N GLU A 218 3.34 -28.96 25.21
CA GLU A 218 2.54 -29.99 24.56
C GLU A 218 1.50 -29.42 23.60
#